data_48da4c197726bbbaf4c217f451fcb6e1
#
_entry.id   48da4c197726bbbaf4c217f451fcb6e1
#
_cell.length_a   1.000
_cell.length_b   1.000
_cell.length_c   1.000
_cell.angle_alpha   90.00
_cell.angle_beta   90.00
_cell.angle_gamma   90.00
#
_symmetry.space_group_name_H-M   'P 1'
#
loop_
_entity.id
_entity.type
_entity.pdbx_description
1 polymer ?
#
loop_
_entity_poly.entity_id
_entity_poly.type
_entity_poly.pdbx_seq_one_letter_code
_entity_poly.pdbx_strand_id
1 'polypeptide(L)'
;MAKPRETLQTLLEGLLGSRNVYYQPPESVKLSYPCFVYERSGIRADSANNKIYRKHNRYTVTYIDEDPDSEIPDKLLELGYCEFDTHFEADNLNHDVFTLYF
;
A
#
# COMPACT_ATOMS: atom_id res chain seq x y z
N MET A 1 8.95 -8.61 12.72
CA MET A 1 8.01 -9.73 12.53
C MET A 1 6.82 -9.26 11.70
N ALA A 2 6.37 -10.08 10.77
CA ALA A 2 5.23 -9.72 9.93
C ALA A 2 3.95 -9.63 10.75
N LYS A 3 3.12 -8.64 10.44
CA LYS A 3 1.82 -8.42 11.06
C LYS A 3 0.72 -8.97 10.16
N PRO A 4 -0.46 -9.30 10.70
CA PRO A 4 -1.58 -9.75 9.87
C PRO A 4 -1.99 -8.71 8.83
N ARG A 5 -2.37 -9.17 7.64
CA ARG A 5 -2.83 -8.28 6.57
C ARG A 5 -4.05 -7.46 7.00
N GLU A 6 -4.93 -8.02 7.79
CA GLU A 6 -6.12 -7.32 8.27
C GLU A 6 -5.76 -6.06 9.06
N THR A 7 -4.64 -6.08 9.78
CA THR A 7 -4.15 -4.89 10.49
C THR A 7 -3.72 -3.82 9.49
N LEU A 8 -3.07 -4.21 8.40
CA LEU A 8 -2.71 -3.28 7.33
C LEU A 8 -3.95 -2.71 6.65
N GLN A 9 -4.94 -3.54 6.39
CA GLN A 9 -6.21 -3.11 5.82
C GLN A 9 -6.84 -2.00 6.66
N THR A 10 -6.92 -2.21 7.96
CA THR A 10 -7.47 -1.22 8.90
C THR A 10 -6.66 0.07 8.91
N LEU A 11 -5.33 -0.05 8.87
CA LEU A 11 -4.44 1.11 8.84
C LEU A 11 -4.68 1.94 7.58
N LEU A 12 -4.75 1.31 6.43
CA LEU A 12 -4.96 2.00 5.16
C LEU A 12 -6.35 2.65 5.11
N GLU A 13 -7.37 1.98 5.62
CA GLU A 13 -8.72 2.56 5.73
C GLU A 13 -8.71 3.80 6.61
N GLY A 14 -7.98 3.76 7.71
CA GLY A 14 -7.82 4.90 8.61
C GLY A 14 -7.12 6.09 7.96
N LEU A 15 -6.06 5.84 7.19
CA LEU A 15 -5.34 6.89 6.48
C LEU A 15 -6.20 7.54 5.40
N LEU A 16 -6.96 6.73 4.68
CA LEU A 16 -7.82 7.19 3.60
C LEU A 16 -9.09 7.88 4.13
N GLY A 17 -9.56 7.47 5.29
CA GLY A 17 -10.83 7.94 5.85
C GLY A 17 -12.05 7.29 5.23
N SER A 18 -11.89 6.16 4.55
CA SER A 18 -12.98 5.41 3.95
C SER A 18 -12.60 3.94 3.81
N ARG A 19 -13.55 3.13 3.36
CA ARG A 19 -13.33 1.70 3.14
C ARG A 19 -12.91 1.37 1.71
N ASN A 20 -12.54 2.36 0.91
CA ASN A 20 -12.10 2.16 -0.48
C ASN A 20 -10.67 1.64 -0.54
N VAL A 21 -10.42 0.52 0.13
CA VAL A 21 -9.12 -0.15 0.19
C VAL A 21 -9.32 -1.57 -0.32
N TYR A 22 -8.68 -1.91 -1.43
CA TYR A 22 -8.89 -3.17 -2.15
C TYR A 22 -7.61 -3.99 -2.15
N TYR A 23 -7.71 -5.24 -1.69
CA TYR A 23 -6.59 -6.17 -1.69
C TYR A 23 -6.73 -7.13 -2.87
N GLN A 24 -5.76 -7.06 -3.80
CA GLN A 24 -5.71 -7.92 -4.99
C GLN A 24 -7.09 -8.07 -5.66
N PRO A 25 -7.77 -6.95 -5.99
CA PRO A 25 -9.12 -7.03 -6.55
C PRO A 25 -9.08 -7.65 -7.94
N PRO A 26 -10.06 -8.50 -8.29
CA PRO A 26 -10.19 -8.97 -9.66
C PRO A 26 -10.60 -7.82 -10.59
N GLU A 27 -10.34 -7.96 -11.89
CA GLU A 27 -10.63 -6.91 -12.87
C GLU A 27 -12.13 -6.54 -12.93
N SER A 28 -13.00 -7.48 -12.53
CA SER A 28 -14.44 -7.25 -12.52
C SER A 28 -14.90 -6.32 -11.41
N VAL A 29 -14.06 -6.04 -10.41
CA VAL A 29 -14.43 -5.15 -9.30
C VAL A 29 -14.38 -3.71 -9.77
N LYS A 30 -15.46 -2.98 -9.52
CA LYS A 30 -15.53 -1.55 -9.81
C LYS A 30 -14.97 -0.77 -8.63
N LEU A 31 -13.90 -0.01 -8.87
CA LEU A 31 -13.26 0.78 -7.83
C LEU A 31 -14.00 2.11 -7.63
N SER A 32 -14.05 2.55 -6.37
CA SER A 32 -14.53 3.89 -6.02
C SER A 32 -13.33 4.72 -5.60
N TYR A 33 -13.20 5.93 -6.11
CA TYR A 33 -12.05 6.80 -5.88
C TYR A 33 -12.39 7.94 -4.93
N PRO A 34 -11.43 8.43 -4.13
CA PRO A 34 -10.05 7.93 -4.00
C PRO A 34 -10.01 6.55 -3.36
N CYS A 35 -8.95 5.78 -3.67
CA CYS A 35 -8.82 4.44 -3.13
C CYS A 35 -7.36 4.00 -3.00
N PHE A 36 -7.14 2.97 -2.21
CA PHE A 36 -5.89 2.19 -2.21
C PHE A 36 -6.17 0.84 -2.85
N VAL A 37 -5.25 0.42 -3.72
CA VAL A 37 -5.21 -0.95 -4.26
C VAL A 37 -3.86 -1.50 -3.85
N TYR A 38 -3.83 -2.63 -3.17
CA TYR A 38 -2.56 -3.19 -2.73
C TYR A 38 -2.50 -4.69 -2.95
N GLU A 39 -1.27 -5.19 -3.06
CA GLU A 39 -0.99 -6.60 -3.26
C GLU A 39 0.32 -6.95 -2.55
N ARG A 40 0.43 -8.21 -2.14
CA ARG A 40 1.70 -8.68 -1.59
C ARG A 40 2.66 -8.93 -2.74
N SER A 41 3.80 -8.23 -2.74
CA SER A 41 4.80 -8.35 -3.78
C SER A 41 6.02 -9.17 -3.36
N GLY A 42 6.12 -9.54 -2.09
CA GLY A 42 7.23 -10.36 -1.61
C GLY A 42 7.30 -10.44 -0.10
N ILE A 43 8.42 -10.97 0.35
CA ILE A 43 8.73 -11.11 1.77
C ILE A 43 10.18 -10.66 1.95
N ARG A 44 10.40 -9.79 2.94
CA ARG A 44 11.75 -9.41 3.34
C ARG A 44 12.09 -10.17 4.62
N ALA A 45 13.19 -10.90 4.59
CA ALA A 45 13.67 -11.65 5.75
C ALA A 45 15.12 -11.28 6.04
N ASP A 46 15.40 -10.92 7.28
CA ASP A 46 16.75 -10.69 7.77
C ASP A 46 17.18 -11.92 8.57
N SER A 47 18.38 -12.43 8.28
CA SER A 47 18.90 -13.65 8.91
C SER A 47 20.08 -13.33 9.83
N ALA A 48 20.13 -14.06 10.94
CA ALA A 48 21.29 -14.05 11.83
C ALA A 48 21.57 -15.50 12.24
N ASN A 49 22.85 -15.93 12.15
CA ASN A 49 23.27 -17.30 12.49
C ASN A 49 22.43 -18.37 11.76
N ASN A 50 22.18 -18.15 10.46
CA ASN A 50 21.40 -19.05 9.60
C ASN A 50 19.94 -19.24 10.03
N LYS A 51 19.42 -18.33 10.85
CA LYS A 51 18.01 -18.32 11.26
C LYS A 51 17.36 -17.03 10.84
N ILE A 52 16.06 -17.08 10.52
CA ILE A 52 15.29 -15.88 10.22
C ILE A 52 15.17 -15.09 11.54
N TYR A 53 15.77 -13.92 11.55
CA TYR A 53 15.76 -13.02 12.70
C TYR A 53 14.56 -12.08 12.66
N ARG A 54 14.24 -11.56 11.46
CA ARG A 54 13.15 -10.62 11.25
C ARG A 54 12.50 -10.90 9.91
N LYS A 55 11.18 -10.81 9.87
CA LYS A 55 10.41 -11.02 8.65
C LYS A 55 9.33 -9.96 8.54
N HIS A 56 9.21 -9.38 7.34
CA HIS A 56 8.12 -8.47 6.99
C HIS A 56 7.58 -8.87 5.62
N ASN A 57 6.29 -8.72 5.42
CA ASN A 57 5.71 -8.84 4.10
C ASN A 57 5.96 -7.53 3.34
N ARG A 58 6.28 -7.65 2.07
CA ARG A 58 6.40 -6.50 1.17
C ARG A 58 5.13 -6.39 0.37
N TYR A 59 4.55 -5.19 0.38
CA TYR A 59 3.34 -4.89 -0.38
C TYR A 59 3.62 -3.79 -1.38
N THR A 60 2.98 -3.90 -2.55
CA THR A 60 2.88 -2.78 -3.48
C THR A 60 1.54 -2.12 -3.24
N VAL A 61 1.56 -0.85 -2.87
CA VAL A 61 0.36 -0.08 -2.54
C VAL A 61 0.23 1.03 -3.57
N THR A 62 -0.90 1.07 -4.27
CA THR A 62 -1.19 2.12 -5.25
C THR A 62 -2.32 2.99 -4.73
N TYR A 63 -2.06 4.27 -4.60
CA TYR A 63 -3.09 5.26 -4.27
C TYR A 63 -3.61 5.87 -5.57
N ILE A 64 -4.91 5.83 -5.77
CA ILE A 64 -5.55 6.32 -6.99
C ILE A 64 -6.53 7.43 -6.63
N ASP A 65 -6.36 8.60 -7.23
CA ASP A 65 -7.18 9.78 -6.95
C ASP A 65 -7.29 10.65 -8.20
N GLU A 66 -8.39 11.37 -8.30
CA GLU A 66 -8.56 12.40 -9.31
C GLU A 66 -7.79 13.69 -8.95
N ASP A 67 -7.53 13.91 -7.66
CA ASP A 67 -6.82 15.09 -7.15
C ASP A 67 -5.30 14.84 -7.17
N PRO A 68 -4.53 15.58 -8.00
CA PRO A 68 -3.08 15.41 -8.05
C PRO A 68 -2.37 15.94 -6.81
N ASP A 69 -3.04 16.74 -6.00
CA ASP A 69 -2.46 17.41 -4.83
C ASP A 69 -2.96 16.83 -3.51
N SER A 70 -3.40 15.58 -3.51
CA SER A 70 -3.87 14.91 -2.30
C SER A 70 -2.77 14.80 -1.24
N GLU A 71 -3.15 14.94 0.03
CA GLU A 71 -2.22 14.77 1.16
C GLU A 71 -2.00 13.31 1.55
N ILE A 72 -2.78 12.39 1.01
CA ILE A 72 -2.71 10.98 1.39
C ILE A 72 -1.34 10.36 1.12
N PRO A 73 -0.67 10.61 -0.03
CA PRO A 73 0.68 10.09 -0.24
C PRO A 73 1.67 10.50 0.85
N ASP A 74 1.61 11.74 1.33
CA ASP A 74 2.49 12.22 2.40
C ASP A 74 2.22 11.48 3.70
N LYS A 75 0.95 11.24 4.03
CA LYS A 75 0.57 10.48 5.22
C LYS A 75 1.09 9.05 5.16
N LEU A 76 1.07 8.45 3.98
CA LEU A 76 1.59 7.10 3.78
C LEU A 76 3.11 7.05 4.02
N LEU A 77 3.85 8.05 3.51
CA LEU A 77 5.29 8.15 3.70
C LEU A 77 5.67 8.37 5.16
N GLU A 78 4.82 9.01 5.95
CA GLU A 78 5.07 9.25 7.37
C GLU A 78 5.10 7.96 8.20
N LEU A 79 4.64 6.84 7.65
CA LEU A 79 4.71 5.56 8.34
C LEU A 79 6.14 5.09 8.58
N GLY A 80 7.12 5.58 7.79
CA GLY A 80 8.54 5.29 7.98
C GLY A 80 9.02 3.95 7.41
N TYR A 81 8.11 3.04 7.07
CA TYR A 81 8.42 1.76 6.43
C TYR A 81 7.76 1.66 5.05
N CYS A 82 7.54 2.80 4.45
CA CYS A 82 6.92 2.95 3.15
C CYS A 82 7.82 3.82 2.27
N GLU A 83 8.05 3.37 1.04
CA GLU A 83 8.90 4.07 0.08
C GLU A 83 8.07 4.39 -1.16
N PHE A 84 8.29 5.57 -1.73
CA PHE A 84 7.66 5.96 -2.98
C PHE A 84 8.39 5.32 -4.16
N ASP A 85 7.66 4.67 -5.05
CA ASP A 85 8.24 4.05 -6.25
C ASP A 85 8.07 4.93 -7.48
N THR A 86 6.82 5.21 -7.86
CA THR A 86 6.54 5.93 -9.10
C THR A 86 5.16 6.59 -9.07
N HIS A 87 4.97 7.53 -9.98
CA HIS A 87 3.71 8.19 -10.22
C HIS A 87 3.40 8.11 -11.71
N PHE A 88 2.16 7.82 -12.06
CA PHE A 88 1.70 7.89 -13.45
C PHE A 88 0.23 8.29 -13.48
N GLU A 89 -0.22 8.73 -14.65
CA GLU A 89 -1.62 9.09 -14.87
C GLU A 89 -2.21 8.14 -15.91
N ALA A 90 -3.41 7.63 -15.63
CA ALA A 90 -4.15 6.77 -16.54
C ALA A 90 -5.64 7.04 -16.34
N ASP A 91 -6.39 7.15 -17.44
CA ASP A 91 -7.85 7.39 -17.42
C ASP A 91 -8.22 8.63 -16.59
N ASN A 92 -7.42 9.69 -16.64
CA ASN A 92 -7.57 10.93 -15.88
C ASN A 92 -7.47 10.73 -14.37
N LEU A 93 -6.82 9.63 -13.94
CA LEU A 93 -6.60 9.33 -12.53
C LEU A 93 -5.10 9.33 -12.23
N ASN A 94 -4.72 9.91 -11.11
CA ASN A 94 -3.34 9.93 -10.64
C ASN A 94 -3.07 8.66 -9.83
N HIS A 95 -2.01 7.95 -10.20
CA HIS A 95 -1.59 6.72 -9.54
C HIS A 95 -0.24 6.95 -8.87
N ASP A 96 -0.19 6.83 -7.55
CA ASP A 96 1.06 6.89 -6.78
C ASP A 96 1.33 5.50 -6.23
N VAL A 97 2.45 4.91 -6.65
CA VAL A 97 2.83 3.55 -6.29
C VAL A 97 3.90 3.56 -5.21
N PHE A 98 3.68 2.78 -4.17
CA PHE A 98 4.55 2.71 -3.01
C PHE A 98 4.94 1.26 -2.72
N THR A 99 6.11 1.08 -2.13
CA THR A 99 6.52 -0.20 -1.53
C THR A 99 6.41 -0.05 -0.02
N LEU A 100 5.70 -0.96 0.63
CA LEU A 100 5.43 -0.92 2.06
C LEU A 100 5.80 -2.25 2.69
N TYR A 101 6.52 -2.19 3.81
CA TYR A 101 6.91 -3.36 4.60
C TYR A 101 6.09 -3.42 5.89
N PHE A 102 5.49 -4.58 6.13
CA PHE A 102 4.56 -4.67 7.26
C PHE A 102 4.62 -6.02 7.99
#